data_8d5b15421f03353a4fd4acb0bd5711e8
#
_entry.id   8d5b15421f03353a4fd4acb0bd5711e8
#
_cell.length_a   1.000
_cell.length_b   1.000
_cell.length_c   1.000
_cell.angle_alpha   90.00
_cell.angle_beta   90.00
_cell.angle_gamma   90.00
#
_symmetry.space_group_name_H-M   'P 1'
#
loop_
_entity.id
_entity.type
_entity.pdbx_description
1 polymer ?
#
loop_
_entity_poly.entity_id
_entity_poly.type
_entity_poly.pdbx_seq_one_letter_code
_entity_poly.pdbx_strand_id
1 'polypeptide(L)'
;AQFQQAVLNYQNTVLAAEQEVENGIASFAGEEKALVSLNRAAASSRRSTELAMIQYKGGQTDYTTVLTAEQAELSVENNVAVTKGNVALGLIAIYRALGGGWEIRGDGDVIPDSVKAEMAKRTDWGKMLEPSHHLPEISPVADAPETKEIH
;
A
#
# COMPACT_ATOMS: atom_id res chain seq x y z
N ALA A 1 17.00 28.69 -21.33
CA ALA A 1 16.25 28.88 -20.07
C ALA A 1 15.09 27.88 -19.92
N GLN A 2 14.10 27.81 -20.84
CA GLN A 2 12.93 26.93 -20.75
C GLN A 2 13.29 25.45 -20.77
N PHE A 3 14.21 25.00 -21.60
CA PHE A 3 14.68 23.62 -21.65
C PHE A 3 15.34 23.17 -20.33
N GLN A 4 16.21 24.03 -19.78
CA GLN A 4 16.85 23.73 -18.47
C GLN A 4 15.81 23.60 -17.36
N GLN A 5 14.79 24.44 -17.37
CA GLN A 5 13.70 24.39 -16.41
C GLN A 5 12.88 23.09 -16.56
N ALA A 6 12.63 22.65 -17.79
CA ALA A 6 11.93 21.38 -18.05
C ALA A 6 12.74 20.17 -17.54
N VAL A 7 14.07 20.17 -17.72
CA VAL A 7 14.95 19.11 -17.19
C VAL A 7 14.93 19.08 -15.66
N LEU A 8 15.02 20.24 -15.01
CA LEU A 8 14.96 20.31 -13.54
C LEU A 8 13.59 19.87 -13.00
N ASN A 9 12.50 20.25 -13.68
CA ASN A 9 11.16 19.80 -13.30
C ASN A 9 11.02 18.28 -13.43
N TYR A 10 11.56 17.68 -14.49
CA TYR A 10 11.58 16.23 -14.65
C TYR A 10 12.34 15.55 -13.51
N GLN A 11 13.56 16.01 -13.20
CA GLN A 11 14.35 15.47 -12.11
C GLN A 11 13.63 15.57 -10.77
N ASN A 12 13.01 16.72 -10.47
CA ASN A 12 12.23 16.91 -9.25
C ASN A 12 11.03 15.94 -9.17
N THR A 13 10.36 15.70 -10.30
CA THR A 13 9.24 14.77 -10.37
C THR A 13 9.68 13.32 -10.07
N VAL A 14 10.82 12.90 -10.62
CA VAL A 14 11.40 11.58 -10.35
C VAL A 14 11.75 11.43 -8.87
N LEU A 15 12.47 12.41 -8.31
CA LEU A 15 12.83 12.40 -6.88
C LEU A 15 11.59 12.39 -5.97
N ALA A 16 10.55 13.12 -6.33
CA ALA A 16 9.29 13.10 -5.57
C ALA A 16 8.61 11.74 -5.63
N ALA A 17 8.61 11.08 -6.79
CA ALA A 17 8.07 9.73 -6.93
C ALA A 17 8.86 8.69 -6.10
N GLU A 18 10.20 8.76 -6.10
CA GLU A 18 11.04 7.92 -5.25
C GLU A 18 10.73 8.13 -3.76
N GLN A 19 10.60 9.37 -3.33
CA GLN A 19 10.22 9.70 -1.95
C GLN A 19 8.83 9.15 -1.58
N GLU A 20 7.85 9.23 -2.48
CA GLU A 20 6.52 8.67 -2.25
C GLU A 20 6.58 7.15 -2.09
N VAL A 21 7.38 6.44 -2.87
CA VAL A 21 7.58 4.99 -2.76
C VAL A 21 8.21 4.64 -1.42
N GLU A 22 9.31 5.30 -1.04
CA GLU A 22 9.98 5.03 0.24
C GLU A 22 9.07 5.29 1.44
N ASN A 23 8.34 6.39 1.43
CA ASN A 23 7.35 6.71 2.46
C ASN A 23 6.23 5.66 2.52
N GLY A 24 5.77 5.19 1.36
CA GLY A 24 4.75 4.14 1.26
C GLY A 24 5.24 2.83 1.87
N ILE A 25 6.47 2.41 1.56
CA ILE A 25 7.08 1.19 2.10
C ILE A 25 7.27 1.30 3.62
N ALA A 26 7.80 2.43 4.10
CA ALA A 26 8.00 2.66 5.53
C ALA A 26 6.67 2.64 6.30
N SER A 27 5.64 3.28 5.76
CA SER A 27 4.29 3.27 6.32
C SER A 27 3.69 1.87 6.34
N PHE A 28 3.73 1.16 5.23
CA PHE A 28 3.23 -0.22 5.13
C PHE A 28 3.88 -1.15 6.16
N ALA A 29 5.22 -1.16 6.23
CA ALA A 29 5.96 -2.01 7.18
C ALA A 29 5.69 -1.62 8.64
N GLY A 30 5.55 -0.32 8.93
CA GLY A 30 5.18 0.19 10.26
C GLY A 30 3.79 -0.28 10.70
N GLU A 31 2.80 -0.14 9.82
CA GLU A 31 1.42 -0.54 10.09
C GLU A 31 1.27 -2.07 10.21
N GLU A 32 1.97 -2.86 9.42
CA GLU A 32 2.00 -4.33 9.57
C GLU A 32 2.52 -4.74 10.95
N LYS A 33 3.61 -4.14 11.39
CA LYS A 33 4.19 -4.40 12.72
C LYS A 33 3.24 -3.97 13.85
N ALA A 34 2.59 -2.82 13.70
CA ALA A 34 1.58 -2.34 14.63
C ALA A 34 0.38 -3.29 14.69
N LEU A 35 -0.08 -3.81 13.54
CA LEU A 35 -1.20 -4.74 13.45
C LEU A 35 -0.94 -6.04 14.23
N VAL A 36 0.27 -6.58 14.19
CA VAL A 36 0.65 -7.78 14.97
C VAL A 36 0.48 -7.51 16.48
N SER A 37 0.92 -6.34 16.95
CA SER A 37 0.81 -5.95 18.37
C SER A 37 -0.65 -5.69 18.77
N LEU A 38 -1.42 -5.02 17.92
CA LEU A 38 -2.84 -4.75 18.14
C LEU A 38 -3.69 -6.02 18.15
N ASN A 39 -3.40 -7.01 17.30
CA ASN A 39 -4.09 -8.30 17.34
C ASN A 39 -3.86 -9.04 18.67
N ARG A 40 -2.65 -8.97 19.22
CA ARG A 40 -2.36 -9.53 20.56
C ARG A 40 -3.12 -8.78 21.65
N ALA A 41 -3.16 -7.46 21.57
CA ALA A 41 -3.91 -6.62 22.51
C ALA A 41 -5.41 -6.94 22.44
N ALA A 42 -5.99 -7.12 21.25
CA ALA A 42 -7.39 -7.50 21.08
C ALA A 42 -7.71 -8.86 21.70
N ALA A 43 -6.84 -9.86 21.52
CA ALA A 43 -7.00 -11.16 22.15
C ALA A 43 -6.97 -11.08 23.68
N SER A 44 -6.05 -10.24 24.23
CA SER A 44 -5.98 -10.03 25.68
C SER A 44 -7.19 -9.27 26.22
N SER A 45 -7.68 -8.27 25.49
CA SER A 45 -8.87 -7.49 25.85
C SER A 45 -10.13 -8.36 25.89
N ARG A 46 -10.35 -9.21 24.89
CA ARG A 46 -11.46 -10.18 24.86
C ARG A 46 -11.44 -11.10 26.08
N ARG A 47 -10.24 -11.63 26.41
CA ARG A 47 -10.10 -12.46 27.59
C ARG A 47 -10.38 -11.71 28.89
N SER A 48 -10.04 -10.43 28.96
CA SER A 48 -10.37 -9.57 30.11
C SER A 48 -11.88 -9.39 30.25
N THR A 49 -12.60 -9.14 29.16
CA THR A 49 -14.06 -9.03 29.13
C THR A 49 -14.74 -10.34 29.55
N GLU A 50 -14.25 -11.48 29.05
CA GLU A 50 -14.75 -12.81 29.46
C GLU A 50 -14.59 -13.04 30.96
N LEU A 51 -13.42 -12.71 31.52
CA LEU A 51 -13.16 -12.83 32.96
C LEU A 51 -14.05 -11.91 33.78
N ALA A 52 -14.21 -10.64 33.36
CA ALA A 52 -15.11 -9.70 34.02
C ALA A 52 -16.56 -10.23 34.06
N MET A 53 -17.03 -10.83 32.95
CA MET A 53 -18.36 -11.42 32.86
C MET A 53 -18.51 -12.63 33.80
N ILE A 54 -17.49 -13.50 33.91
CA ILE A 54 -17.47 -14.65 34.83
C ILE A 54 -17.53 -14.16 36.27
N GLN A 55 -16.74 -13.16 36.65
CA GLN A 55 -16.73 -12.57 37.98
C GLN A 55 -18.05 -11.92 38.33
N TYR A 56 -18.68 -11.21 37.39
CA TYR A 56 -20.00 -10.64 37.57
C TYR A 56 -21.06 -11.73 37.81
N LYS A 57 -21.08 -12.79 36.99
CA LYS A 57 -21.99 -13.91 37.19
C LYS A 57 -21.79 -14.65 38.53
N GLY A 58 -20.55 -14.64 39.02
CA GLY A 58 -20.19 -15.17 40.32
C GLY A 58 -20.47 -14.25 41.51
N GLY A 59 -21.00 -13.02 41.23
CA GLY A 59 -21.28 -12.00 42.28
C GLY A 59 -20.03 -11.37 42.89
N GLN A 60 -18.87 -11.50 42.25
CA GLN A 60 -17.57 -11.00 42.77
C GLN A 60 -17.30 -9.56 42.32
N THR A 61 -17.97 -9.05 41.30
CA THR A 61 -17.82 -7.68 40.79
C THR A 61 -19.16 -7.14 40.33
N ASP A 62 -19.23 -5.83 40.12
CA ASP A 62 -20.41 -5.15 39.61
C ASP A 62 -20.42 -5.14 38.06
N TYR A 63 -21.57 -4.80 37.47
CA TYR A 63 -21.75 -4.75 36.03
C TYR A 63 -20.95 -3.61 35.38
N THR A 64 -20.60 -2.56 36.12
CA THR A 64 -19.80 -1.44 35.65
C THR A 64 -18.42 -1.90 35.22
N THR A 65 -17.85 -2.89 35.93
CA THR A 65 -16.57 -3.51 35.56
C THR A 65 -16.65 -4.21 34.19
N VAL A 66 -17.76 -4.91 33.91
CA VAL A 66 -17.98 -5.56 32.62
C VAL A 66 -18.07 -4.52 31.50
N LEU A 67 -18.88 -3.45 31.70
CA LEU A 67 -19.01 -2.37 30.72
C LEU A 67 -17.69 -1.69 30.43
N THR A 68 -16.85 -1.47 31.45
CA THR A 68 -15.51 -0.88 31.26
C THR A 68 -14.62 -1.79 30.44
N ALA A 69 -14.66 -3.09 30.67
CA ALA A 69 -13.90 -4.08 29.90
C ALA A 69 -14.38 -4.14 28.44
N GLU A 70 -15.69 -4.14 28.20
CA GLU A 70 -16.27 -4.11 26.84
C GLU A 70 -15.91 -2.84 26.08
N GLN A 71 -15.92 -1.66 26.72
CA GLN A 71 -15.49 -0.41 26.10
C GLN A 71 -14.02 -0.45 25.71
N ALA A 72 -13.16 -1.03 26.56
CA ALA A 72 -11.74 -1.20 26.25
C ALA A 72 -11.54 -2.17 25.06
N GLU A 73 -12.29 -3.27 25.02
CA GLU A 73 -12.27 -4.22 23.91
C GLU A 73 -12.67 -3.56 22.60
N LEU A 74 -13.80 -2.86 22.56
CA LEU A 74 -14.27 -2.12 21.38
C LEU A 74 -13.24 -1.10 20.88
N SER A 75 -12.57 -0.39 21.80
CA SER A 75 -11.53 0.57 21.44
C SER A 75 -10.35 -0.11 20.73
N VAL A 76 -9.89 -1.24 21.24
CA VAL A 76 -8.78 -2.00 20.63
C VAL A 76 -9.21 -2.61 19.30
N GLU A 77 -10.40 -3.17 19.19
CA GLU A 77 -10.92 -3.72 17.93
C GLU A 77 -11.08 -2.66 16.84
N ASN A 78 -11.52 -1.46 17.20
CA ASN A 78 -11.56 -0.33 16.28
C ASN A 78 -10.17 0.03 15.76
N ASN A 79 -9.17 0.07 16.65
CA ASN A 79 -7.78 0.32 16.25
C ASN A 79 -7.25 -0.77 15.31
N VAL A 80 -7.58 -2.04 15.53
CA VAL A 80 -7.24 -3.13 14.62
C VAL A 80 -7.87 -2.91 13.24
N ALA A 81 -9.14 -2.51 13.19
CA ALA A 81 -9.83 -2.26 11.93
C ALA A 81 -9.22 -1.08 11.15
N VAL A 82 -8.92 0.02 11.84
CA VAL A 82 -8.27 1.20 11.25
C VAL A 82 -6.88 0.85 10.71
N THR A 83 -6.07 0.15 11.52
CA THR A 83 -4.71 -0.24 11.11
C THR A 83 -4.72 -1.20 9.91
N LYS A 84 -5.67 -2.14 9.84
CA LYS A 84 -5.87 -2.98 8.63
C LYS A 84 -6.17 -2.12 7.39
N GLY A 85 -7.00 -1.10 7.55
CA GLY A 85 -7.27 -0.13 6.48
C GLY A 85 -6.00 0.61 6.04
N ASN A 86 -5.18 1.06 7.00
CA ASN A 86 -3.93 1.76 6.73
C ASN A 86 -2.90 0.88 6.00
N VAL A 87 -2.80 -0.41 6.36
CA VAL A 87 -1.96 -1.38 5.63
C VAL A 87 -2.37 -1.45 4.16
N ALA A 88 -3.67 -1.55 3.88
CA ALA A 88 -4.18 -1.56 2.51
C ALA A 88 -3.90 -0.24 1.77
N LEU A 89 -4.11 0.90 2.44
CA LEU A 89 -3.82 2.23 1.88
C LEU A 89 -2.33 2.41 1.59
N GLY A 90 -1.45 1.93 2.47
CA GLY A 90 0.00 1.94 2.26
C GLY A 90 0.40 1.16 1.00
N LEU A 91 -0.16 -0.03 0.80
CA LEU A 91 0.08 -0.83 -0.39
C LEU A 91 -0.42 -0.12 -1.67
N ILE A 92 -1.62 0.46 -1.62
CA ILE A 92 -2.17 1.24 -2.74
C ILE A 92 -1.28 2.46 -3.06
N ALA A 93 -0.77 3.14 -2.04
CA ALA A 93 0.13 4.29 -2.22
C ALA A 93 1.42 3.90 -2.94
N ILE A 94 2.05 2.78 -2.54
CA ILE A 94 3.24 2.23 -3.21
C ILE A 94 2.92 1.91 -4.68
N TYR A 95 1.83 1.18 -4.91
CA TYR A 95 1.43 0.76 -6.25
C TYR A 95 1.17 1.97 -7.16
N ARG A 96 0.52 3.01 -6.63
CA ARG A 96 0.27 4.27 -7.34
C ARG A 96 1.55 5.04 -7.63
N ALA A 97 2.47 5.15 -6.66
CA ALA A 97 3.73 5.87 -6.82
C ALA A 97 4.65 5.21 -7.85
N LEU A 98 4.60 3.87 -7.96
CA LEU A 98 5.30 3.12 -9.00
C LEU A 98 4.63 3.22 -10.38
N GLY A 99 3.54 3.97 -10.51
CA GLY A 99 2.80 4.08 -11.76
C GLY A 99 1.97 2.85 -12.11
N GLY A 100 1.61 2.02 -11.12
CA GLY A 100 0.81 0.81 -11.31
C GLY A 100 -0.57 1.09 -11.92
N GLY A 101 -1.17 0.04 -12.51
CA GLY A 101 -2.47 0.13 -13.17
C GLY A 101 -2.40 0.18 -14.70
N TRP A 102 -1.23 0.37 -15.28
CA TRP A 102 -1.03 0.27 -16.74
C TRP A 102 -1.24 -1.16 -17.24
N GLU A 103 -0.95 -2.16 -16.44
CA GLU A 103 -1.15 -3.59 -16.73
C GLU A 103 -2.63 -3.95 -16.96
N ILE A 104 -3.55 -3.22 -16.34
CA ILE A 104 -5.01 -3.43 -16.47
C ILE A 104 -5.48 -3.13 -17.89
N ARG A 105 -4.72 -2.34 -18.66
CA ARG A 105 -5.05 -2.00 -20.05
C ARG A 105 -4.71 -3.11 -21.04
N GLY A 106 -4.00 -4.16 -20.62
CA GLY A 106 -3.50 -5.20 -21.51
C GLY A 106 -2.55 -4.63 -22.56
N ASP A 107 -2.45 -5.30 -23.71
CA ASP A 107 -1.60 -4.89 -24.85
C ASP A 107 -2.13 -3.64 -25.60
N GLY A 108 -3.12 -2.94 -25.05
CA GLY A 108 -3.69 -1.73 -25.62
C GLY A 108 -2.72 -0.54 -25.53
N ASP A 109 -2.63 0.21 -26.63
CA ASP A 109 -1.81 1.42 -26.67
C ASP A 109 -2.27 2.46 -25.64
N VAL A 110 -1.32 3.18 -25.02
CA VAL A 110 -1.59 4.21 -24.02
C VAL A 110 -2.43 5.37 -24.58
N ILE A 111 -2.28 5.64 -25.88
CA ILE A 111 -2.98 6.71 -26.58
C ILE A 111 -4.05 6.09 -27.47
N PRO A 112 -5.35 6.40 -27.28
CA PRO A 112 -6.42 5.96 -28.18
C PRO A 112 -6.16 6.38 -29.62
N ASP A 113 -6.52 5.53 -30.58
CA ASP A 113 -6.28 5.78 -32.01
C ASP A 113 -6.92 7.09 -32.52
N SER A 114 -8.07 7.47 -31.96
CA SER A 114 -8.72 8.76 -32.25
C SER A 114 -7.85 9.94 -31.87
N VAL A 115 -7.15 9.87 -30.73
CA VAL A 115 -6.25 10.92 -30.25
C VAL A 115 -4.96 10.96 -31.07
N LYS A 116 -4.41 9.78 -31.43
CA LYS A 116 -3.25 9.71 -32.34
C LYS A 116 -3.55 10.33 -33.69
N ALA A 117 -4.73 10.09 -34.24
CA ALA A 117 -5.16 10.71 -35.50
C ALA A 117 -5.26 12.24 -35.40
N GLU A 118 -5.70 12.77 -34.27
CA GLU A 118 -5.68 14.22 -34.03
C GLU A 118 -4.27 14.78 -33.83
N MET A 119 -3.41 14.07 -33.13
CA MET A 119 -2.01 14.47 -32.94
C MET A 119 -1.26 14.52 -34.27
N ALA A 120 -1.43 13.51 -35.11
CA ALA A 120 -0.84 13.45 -36.46
C ALA A 120 -1.25 14.61 -37.38
N LYS A 121 -2.45 15.18 -37.18
CA LYS A 121 -2.90 16.37 -37.92
C LYS A 121 -2.22 17.67 -37.49
N ARG A 122 -1.72 17.70 -36.26
CA ARG A 122 -1.15 18.96 -35.68
C ARG A 122 0.33 19.11 -35.99
N THR A 123 1.06 17.99 -36.01
CA THR A 123 2.53 18.00 -36.16
C THR A 123 3.02 16.62 -36.64
N ASP A 124 4.13 16.61 -37.36
CA ASP A 124 4.82 15.35 -37.69
C ASP A 124 5.54 14.81 -36.45
N TRP A 125 4.99 13.75 -35.88
CA TRP A 125 5.52 13.05 -34.71
C TRP A 125 6.52 11.95 -35.08
N GLY A 126 6.77 11.71 -36.38
CA GLY A 126 7.60 10.61 -36.86
C GLY A 126 7.11 9.26 -36.33
N LYS A 127 8.02 8.47 -35.80
CA LYS A 127 7.71 7.12 -35.24
C LYS A 127 7.12 7.13 -33.82
N MET A 128 6.94 8.29 -33.19
CA MET A 128 6.46 8.37 -31.79
C MET A 128 4.99 7.98 -31.64
N LEU A 129 4.20 7.96 -32.72
CA LEU A 129 2.81 7.50 -32.72
C LEU A 129 2.66 6.03 -33.08
N GLU A 130 3.74 5.33 -33.46
CA GLU A 130 3.73 3.90 -33.69
C GLU A 130 3.57 3.19 -32.33
N PRO A 131 2.80 2.08 -32.28
CA PRO A 131 2.65 1.32 -31.04
C PRO A 131 4.04 0.86 -30.55
N SER A 132 4.42 1.30 -29.39
CA SER A 132 5.69 0.87 -28.77
C SER A 132 5.52 -0.56 -28.23
N HIS A 133 5.79 -1.55 -29.05
CA HIS A 133 5.74 -2.97 -28.70
C HIS A 133 6.95 -3.44 -27.87
N HIS A 134 7.66 -2.56 -27.22
CA HIS A 134 8.82 -2.92 -26.43
C HIS A 134 8.76 -2.34 -25.02
N LEU A 135 8.03 -3.04 -24.16
CA LEU A 135 8.51 -3.16 -22.79
C LEU A 135 9.72 -4.10 -22.84
N PRO A 136 10.89 -3.73 -22.29
CA PRO A 136 12.00 -4.67 -22.15
C PRO A 136 11.47 -5.89 -21.40
N GLU A 137 11.66 -7.10 -21.94
CA GLU A 137 11.42 -8.33 -21.19
C GLU A 137 12.16 -8.19 -19.86
N ILE A 138 11.38 -8.19 -18.76
CA ILE A 138 11.96 -8.27 -17.42
C ILE A 138 12.59 -9.65 -17.37
N SER A 139 13.91 -9.71 -17.60
CA SER A 139 14.65 -10.95 -17.41
C SER A 139 14.34 -11.45 -16.00
N PRO A 140 13.89 -12.70 -15.82
CA PRO A 140 13.67 -13.23 -14.50
C PRO A 140 14.94 -13.00 -13.68
N VAL A 141 14.79 -12.39 -12.51
CA VAL A 141 15.89 -12.19 -11.57
C VAL A 141 16.58 -13.54 -11.41
N ALA A 142 17.84 -13.63 -11.85
CA ALA A 142 18.62 -14.82 -11.69
C ALA A 142 18.58 -15.25 -10.22
N ASP A 143 18.25 -16.52 -10.00
CA ASP A 143 18.04 -17.16 -8.72
C ASP A 143 18.99 -16.62 -7.64
N ALA A 144 18.40 -16.15 -6.53
CA ALA A 144 19.16 -15.81 -5.34
C ALA A 144 20.01 -17.04 -4.93
N PRO A 145 21.31 -16.87 -4.58
CA PRO A 145 22.15 -18.00 -4.21
C PRO A 145 21.55 -18.74 -3.02
N GLU A 146 21.38 -20.05 -3.19
CA GLU A 146 20.93 -20.98 -2.16
C GLU A 146 21.71 -20.73 -0.86
N THR A 147 21.00 -20.43 0.20
CA THR A 147 21.54 -20.34 1.57
C THR A 147 22.09 -21.72 1.92
N LYS A 148 23.44 -21.88 1.86
CA LYS A 148 24.11 -23.07 2.42
C LYS A 148 23.81 -23.14 3.91
N GLU A 149 23.07 -24.16 4.30
CA GLU A 149 22.92 -24.57 5.69
C GLU A 149 24.30 -24.81 6.28
N ILE A 150 24.65 -24.05 7.31
CA ILE A 150 25.84 -24.28 8.12
C ILE A 150 25.41 -25.25 9.21
N HIS A 151 25.96 -26.47 9.14
CA HIS A 151 25.91 -27.46 10.20
C HIS A 151 26.75 -27.03 11.41
#